data_47bc903d102ab890c862e3edac971ae1
#
_entry.id   47bc903d102ab890c862e3edac971ae1
#
_cell.length_a   1.000
_cell.length_b   1.000
_cell.length_c   1.000
_cell.angle_alpha   90.00
_cell.angle_beta   90.00
_cell.angle_gamma   90.00
#
_symmetry.space_group_name_H-M   'P 1'
#
loop_
_entity.id
_entity.type
_entity.pdbx_description
1 polymer ?
#
loop_
_entity_poly.entity_id
_entity_poly.type
_entity_poly.pdbx_seq_one_letter_code
_entity_poly.pdbx_strand_id
1 'polypeptide(L)'
;MPTLFIAGDSTAANGTPDAIGWGRMFADYFDPARMRVVNRAIGGRSSRTFVSEGRWDRLMEEVKAGDFVIIQFGHNDGGPIDSPPARGSLPGLGEETREVTVNGRQEIVHTFGWYLRKMISDTRAKGATPILASLTVRNFWKDGRVERGSGRFGAWTREVAEAEKVAFIDLTKLIADRYDQMGPVEVNSFFPRDHVHTSWDGARFNARLMVSGLKGLREQSIIRGLSREGRSLPTAEPENVWVPPRSRPRGSQEAFETWLNLGQPADPDLPTIYLIGDSTVRTGRGTGDNGQFGWGDPFENYIYPGKANLVNLAVGGTGARTFMQHWTRIEPRLKRGDVVIMQFGHNDNGARGALRGIGEETEERENPESGETEVVHTFGWYLRKYIADTRARGATPVVCSLIPRNLWRDGRIARTADGHAAWARAVAEAENVTFLDLHELIAQRYEAMGQEAVNDLFADGRVHTNWKGAVLNAEVVASALRESAVNPLQAFMRPGPRR
;
A
#
# COMPACT_ATOMS: atom_id res chain seq x y z
N MET A 1 20.75 -8.29 -5.67
CA MET A 1 19.34 -8.68 -5.82
C MET A 1 18.86 -9.15 -4.46
N PRO A 2 17.81 -8.56 -3.91
CA PRO A 2 17.29 -8.96 -2.60
C PRO A 2 16.60 -10.33 -2.69
N THR A 3 16.59 -11.03 -1.54
CA THR A 3 15.88 -12.29 -1.36
C THR A 3 14.74 -12.09 -0.37
N LEU A 4 13.59 -12.68 -0.66
CA LEU A 4 12.44 -12.73 0.23
C LEU A 4 12.30 -14.15 0.77
N PHE A 5 12.62 -14.31 2.05
CA PHE A 5 12.52 -15.58 2.76
C PHE A 5 11.15 -15.75 3.40
N ILE A 6 10.70 -17.01 3.51
CA ILE A 6 9.48 -17.38 4.23
C ILE A 6 9.86 -18.34 5.35
N ALA A 7 9.59 -17.92 6.59
CA ALA A 7 9.62 -18.75 7.80
C ALA A 7 8.19 -19.03 8.26
N GLY A 8 7.83 -20.29 8.46
CA GLY A 8 6.47 -20.66 8.82
C GLY A 8 6.24 -22.15 9.03
N ASP A 9 5.00 -22.49 9.21
CA ASP A 9 4.51 -23.85 9.44
C ASP A 9 4.01 -24.55 8.14
N SER A 10 3.19 -25.59 8.27
CA SER A 10 2.66 -26.36 7.13
C SER A 10 1.84 -25.52 6.16
N THR A 11 1.17 -24.47 6.65
CA THR A 11 0.29 -23.63 5.84
C THR A 11 1.08 -22.68 4.91
N ALA A 12 2.37 -22.49 5.17
CA ALA A 12 3.31 -21.77 4.30
C ALA A 12 4.31 -22.70 3.59
N ALA A 13 4.46 -23.95 4.03
CA ALA A 13 5.46 -24.90 3.49
C ALA A 13 5.18 -25.33 2.04
N ASN A 14 6.20 -25.92 1.41
CA ASN A 14 6.02 -26.52 0.07
C ASN A 14 5.04 -27.70 0.08
N GLY A 15 4.96 -28.42 1.20
CA GLY A 15 3.96 -29.44 1.46
C GLY A 15 4.01 -30.69 0.58
N THR A 16 2.89 -31.42 0.58
CA THR A 16 2.60 -32.58 -0.27
C THR A 16 1.39 -32.27 -1.16
N PRO A 17 1.06 -33.05 -2.20
CA PRO A 17 -0.04 -32.73 -3.13
C PRO A 17 -1.37 -32.36 -2.45
N ASP A 18 -1.70 -32.99 -1.32
CA ASP A 18 -2.96 -32.77 -0.58
C ASP A 18 -2.82 -31.83 0.63
N ALA A 19 -1.66 -31.24 0.83
CA ALA A 19 -1.36 -30.36 1.96
C ALA A 19 -0.28 -29.33 1.56
N ILE A 20 -0.66 -28.40 0.70
CA ILE A 20 0.24 -27.39 0.11
C ILE A 20 0.08 -26.07 0.86
N GLY A 21 1.17 -25.49 1.29
CA GLY A 21 1.18 -24.14 1.86
C GLY A 21 1.29 -23.07 0.78
N TRP A 22 0.80 -21.86 1.08
CA TRP A 22 0.82 -20.73 0.15
C TRP A 22 2.23 -20.36 -0.35
N GLY A 23 3.26 -20.60 0.44
CA GLY A 23 4.65 -20.30 0.08
C GLY A 23 5.17 -21.11 -1.11
N ARG A 24 4.53 -22.26 -1.43
CA ARG A 24 4.85 -23.03 -2.63
C ARG A 24 4.57 -22.29 -3.92
N MET A 25 3.45 -21.55 -3.96
CA MET A 25 3.00 -20.80 -5.14
C MET A 25 3.56 -19.39 -5.20
N PHE A 26 4.18 -18.94 -4.13
CA PHE A 26 4.47 -17.54 -3.90
C PHE A 26 5.52 -16.98 -4.86
N ALA A 27 6.52 -17.81 -5.24
CA ALA A 27 7.58 -17.42 -6.17
C ALA A 27 7.04 -17.05 -7.56
N ASP A 28 5.92 -17.60 -8.00
CA ASP A 28 5.31 -17.36 -9.31
C ASP A 28 4.91 -15.88 -9.50
N TYR A 29 4.71 -15.16 -8.39
CA TYR A 29 4.32 -13.75 -8.40
C TYR A 29 5.50 -12.78 -8.40
N PHE A 30 6.73 -13.28 -8.45
CA PHE A 30 7.95 -12.47 -8.47
C PHE A 30 8.74 -12.67 -9.75
N ASP A 31 9.43 -11.62 -10.17
CA ASP A 31 10.38 -11.66 -11.28
C ASP A 31 11.73 -12.21 -10.74
N PRO A 32 12.17 -13.38 -11.17
CA PRO A 32 13.40 -14.00 -10.66
C PRO A 32 14.67 -13.19 -10.98
N ALA A 33 14.61 -12.25 -11.93
CA ALA A 33 15.70 -11.32 -12.21
C ALA A 33 15.77 -10.14 -11.22
N ARG A 34 14.71 -9.90 -10.44
CA ARG A 34 14.58 -8.74 -9.55
C ARG A 34 14.46 -9.10 -8.07
N MET A 35 13.85 -10.25 -7.77
CA MET A 35 13.61 -10.73 -6.41
C MET A 35 13.70 -12.25 -6.39
N ARG A 36 14.56 -12.79 -5.55
CA ARG A 36 14.59 -14.22 -5.26
C ARG A 36 13.59 -14.54 -4.15
N VAL A 37 12.80 -15.60 -4.28
CA VAL A 37 11.94 -16.10 -3.20
C VAL A 37 12.46 -17.43 -2.69
N VAL A 38 12.61 -17.56 -1.38
CA VAL A 38 13.13 -18.78 -0.73
C VAL A 38 12.18 -19.19 0.39
N ASN A 39 11.48 -20.30 0.19
CA ASN A 39 10.58 -20.84 1.19
C ASN A 39 11.33 -21.81 2.12
N ARG A 40 11.46 -21.44 3.39
CA ARG A 40 12.04 -22.23 4.48
C ARG A 40 11.00 -22.74 5.49
N ALA A 41 9.70 -22.49 5.23
CA ALA A 41 8.62 -23.00 6.06
C ALA A 41 8.58 -24.53 6.07
N ILE A 42 8.25 -25.12 7.22
CA ILE A 42 8.28 -26.57 7.43
C ILE A 42 7.03 -27.03 8.17
N GLY A 43 6.39 -28.07 7.64
CA GLY A 43 5.19 -28.64 8.21
C GLY A 43 5.33 -29.09 9.67
N GLY A 44 4.30 -28.83 10.49
CA GLY A 44 4.22 -29.23 11.88
C GLY A 44 5.06 -28.39 12.86
N ARG A 45 5.75 -27.35 12.42
CA ARG A 45 6.57 -26.50 13.30
C ARG A 45 5.77 -25.34 13.85
N SER A 46 6.02 -25.03 15.10
CA SER A 46 5.61 -23.81 15.78
C SER A 46 6.75 -22.78 15.73
N SER A 47 6.50 -21.57 16.20
CA SER A 47 7.55 -20.57 16.42
C SER A 47 8.68 -21.13 17.31
N ARG A 48 8.32 -21.84 18.39
CA ARG A 48 9.26 -22.53 19.29
C ARG A 48 10.10 -23.57 18.56
N THR A 49 9.47 -24.58 17.95
CA THR A 49 10.22 -25.70 17.35
C THR A 49 11.00 -25.30 16.12
N PHE A 50 10.59 -24.26 15.43
CA PHE A 50 11.39 -23.67 14.34
C PHE A 50 12.72 -23.09 14.85
N VAL A 51 12.74 -22.54 16.07
CA VAL A 51 13.95 -22.05 16.74
C VAL A 51 14.72 -23.23 17.38
N SER A 52 14.07 -24.04 18.23
CA SER A 52 14.77 -25.05 19.02
C SER A 52 15.38 -26.20 18.21
N GLU A 53 14.86 -26.45 16.98
CA GLU A 53 15.45 -27.41 16.03
C GLU A 53 16.58 -26.79 15.17
N GLY A 54 17.01 -25.55 15.46
CA GLY A 54 18.08 -24.84 14.73
C GLY A 54 17.69 -24.47 13.29
N ARG A 55 16.40 -24.47 12.93
CA ARG A 55 15.93 -24.12 11.57
C ARG A 55 16.00 -22.63 11.35
N TRP A 56 15.70 -21.85 12.39
CA TRP A 56 15.82 -20.42 12.37
C TRP A 56 17.27 -19.98 12.16
N ASP A 57 18.22 -20.59 12.88
CA ASP A 57 19.65 -20.27 12.78
C ASP A 57 20.17 -20.53 11.36
N ARG A 58 19.79 -21.70 10.77
CA ARG A 58 20.12 -22.01 9.36
C ARG A 58 19.56 -21.01 8.37
N LEU A 59 18.34 -20.51 8.61
CA LEU A 59 17.77 -19.45 7.76
C LEU A 59 18.58 -18.17 7.91
N MET A 60 18.96 -17.79 9.15
CA MET A 60 19.76 -16.59 9.42
C MET A 60 21.18 -16.67 8.84
N GLU A 61 21.75 -17.84 8.60
CA GLU A 61 23.01 -17.99 7.87
C GLU A 61 22.90 -17.54 6.41
N GLU A 62 21.73 -17.70 5.79
CA GLU A 62 21.46 -17.33 4.39
C GLU A 62 21.08 -15.85 4.22
N VAL A 63 20.46 -15.24 5.24
CA VAL A 63 19.93 -13.87 5.21
C VAL A 63 21.06 -12.83 5.18
N LYS A 64 20.92 -11.83 4.31
CA LYS A 64 21.86 -10.73 4.12
C LYS A 64 21.17 -9.37 4.23
N ALA A 65 21.97 -8.34 4.37
CA ALA A 65 21.46 -6.96 4.36
C ALA A 65 20.67 -6.65 3.07
N GLY A 66 19.51 -6.03 3.24
CA GLY A 66 18.58 -5.72 2.16
C GLY A 66 17.61 -6.84 1.78
N ASP A 67 17.71 -8.03 2.41
CA ASP A 67 16.73 -9.10 2.26
C ASP A 67 15.46 -8.84 3.09
N PHE A 68 14.42 -9.65 2.85
CA PHE A 68 13.16 -9.64 3.58
C PHE A 68 12.87 -11.01 4.17
N VAL A 69 12.26 -11.05 5.36
CA VAL A 69 11.83 -12.31 5.99
C VAL A 69 10.37 -12.21 6.41
N ILE A 70 9.49 -12.96 5.75
CA ILE A 70 8.10 -13.14 6.18
C ILE A 70 8.07 -14.21 7.26
N ILE A 71 7.46 -13.89 8.40
CA ILE A 71 7.35 -14.77 9.58
C ILE A 71 5.87 -15.04 9.83
N GLN A 72 5.44 -16.31 9.71
CA GLN A 72 4.06 -16.75 9.89
C GLN A 72 3.98 -18.03 10.71
N PHE A 73 3.60 -17.92 11.98
CA PHE A 73 3.41 -19.03 12.90
C PHE A 73 2.11 -18.88 13.71
N GLY A 74 1.70 -19.95 14.42
CA GLY A 74 0.59 -19.93 15.34
C GLY A 74 -0.28 -21.20 15.28
N HIS A 75 -0.39 -21.89 14.13
CA HIS A 75 -1.23 -23.10 14.01
C HIS A 75 -0.81 -24.23 14.94
N ASN A 76 0.47 -24.32 15.28
CA ASN A 76 1.04 -25.37 16.13
C ASN A 76 1.43 -24.87 17.53
N ASP A 77 1.45 -23.57 17.75
CA ASP A 77 1.90 -22.93 18.98
C ASP A 77 0.96 -23.18 20.17
N GLY A 78 -0.33 -23.42 19.90
CA GLY A 78 -1.32 -23.80 20.92
C GLY A 78 -1.30 -25.29 21.32
N GLY A 79 -0.37 -26.08 20.78
CA GLY A 79 -0.23 -27.50 21.10
C GLY A 79 0.39 -27.77 22.48
N PRO A 80 0.55 -29.05 22.87
CA PRO A 80 1.25 -29.43 24.10
C PRO A 80 2.68 -28.92 24.12
N ILE A 81 3.16 -28.53 25.29
CA ILE A 81 4.53 -28.00 25.47
C ILE A 81 5.52 -29.07 25.97
N ASP A 82 5.05 -30.08 26.66
CA ASP A 82 5.85 -31.11 27.35
C ASP A 82 5.44 -32.56 26.98
N SER A 83 4.34 -32.77 26.33
CA SER A 83 3.86 -34.07 25.87
C SER A 83 3.75 -34.14 24.34
N PRO A 84 3.93 -35.31 23.70
CA PRO A 84 3.90 -35.43 22.25
C PRO A 84 2.62 -34.84 21.63
N PRO A 85 2.75 -34.03 20.55
CA PRO A 85 3.98 -33.75 19.77
C PRO A 85 4.89 -32.63 20.33
N ALA A 86 4.71 -32.16 21.56
CA ALA A 86 5.58 -31.23 22.35
C ALA A 86 6.08 -30.01 21.53
N ARG A 87 5.18 -29.35 20.82
CA ARG A 87 5.53 -28.27 19.90
C ARG A 87 4.94 -26.90 20.28
N GLY A 88 4.10 -26.84 21.32
CA GLY A 88 3.50 -25.60 21.78
C GLY A 88 4.51 -24.61 22.35
N SER A 89 4.28 -23.32 22.21
CA SER A 89 4.90 -22.25 22.95
C SER A 89 4.06 -21.90 24.19
N LEU A 90 4.61 -21.18 25.16
CA LEU A 90 3.80 -20.59 26.21
C LEU A 90 2.85 -19.56 25.62
N PRO A 91 1.60 -19.47 26.10
CA PRO A 91 0.68 -18.44 25.66
C PRO A 91 1.14 -17.06 26.17
N GLY A 92 0.89 -16.02 25.36
CA GLY A 92 1.13 -14.63 25.74
C GLY A 92 2.33 -14.00 25.02
N LEU A 93 2.62 -12.78 25.46
CA LEU A 93 3.59 -11.88 24.82
C LEU A 93 4.76 -11.52 25.74
N GLY A 94 4.74 -11.94 27.00
CA GLY A 94 5.74 -11.60 28.01
C GLY A 94 7.05 -12.37 27.87
N GLU A 95 7.85 -12.33 28.94
CA GLU A 95 9.17 -12.97 29.03
C GLU A 95 9.11 -14.28 29.87
N GLU A 96 7.89 -14.75 30.17
CA GLU A 96 7.69 -15.96 30.98
C GLU A 96 8.34 -17.16 30.31
N THR A 97 8.91 -18.00 31.15
CA THR A 97 9.58 -19.24 30.73
C THR A 97 9.08 -20.44 31.55
N ARG A 98 9.22 -21.61 30.96
CA ARG A 98 8.96 -22.89 31.63
C ARG A 98 9.99 -23.92 31.22
N GLU A 99 10.63 -24.54 32.18
CA GLU A 99 11.49 -25.68 31.92
C GLU A 99 10.64 -26.94 31.65
N VAL A 100 10.98 -27.67 30.61
CA VAL A 100 10.31 -28.93 30.22
C VAL A 100 11.35 -29.95 29.79
N THR A 101 10.98 -31.23 29.91
CA THR A 101 11.79 -32.33 29.37
C THR A 101 11.07 -32.92 28.17
N VAL A 102 11.65 -32.79 26.98
CA VAL A 102 11.10 -33.34 25.73
C VAL A 102 12.08 -34.36 25.18
N ASN A 103 11.62 -35.59 24.98
CA ASN A 103 12.46 -36.70 24.48
C ASN A 103 13.78 -36.85 25.26
N GLY A 104 13.71 -36.70 26.58
CA GLY A 104 14.89 -36.79 27.47
C GLY A 104 15.84 -35.62 27.48
N ARG A 105 15.52 -34.51 26.77
CA ARG A 105 16.30 -33.28 26.75
C ARG A 105 15.57 -32.17 27.50
N GLN A 106 16.28 -31.45 28.33
CA GLN A 106 15.75 -30.25 28.97
C GLN A 106 15.72 -29.10 27.96
N GLU A 107 14.62 -28.36 27.96
CA GLU A 107 14.40 -27.19 27.13
C GLU A 107 13.69 -26.10 27.94
N ILE A 108 14.09 -24.85 27.76
CA ILE A 108 13.37 -23.67 28.27
C ILE A 108 12.41 -23.22 27.21
N VAL A 109 11.11 -23.30 27.51
CA VAL A 109 10.04 -22.84 26.61
C VAL A 109 9.67 -21.43 26.98
N HIS A 110 9.64 -20.56 25.98
CA HIS A 110 9.25 -19.17 26.08
C HIS A 110 7.83 -18.92 25.56
N THR A 111 7.34 -17.70 25.74
CA THR A 111 6.06 -17.26 25.18
C THR A 111 6.12 -17.17 23.65
N PHE A 112 4.95 -17.23 23.02
CA PHE A 112 4.81 -16.99 21.58
C PHE A 112 5.41 -15.65 21.17
N GLY A 113 5.10 -14.58 21.93
CA GLY A 113 5.64 -13.24 21.65
C GLY A 113 7.16 -13.15 21.75
N TRP A 114 7.77 -13.86 22.69
CA TRP A 114 9.23 -13.92 22.82
C TRP A 114 9.88 -14.50 21.55
N TYR A 115 9.33 -15.60 21.01
CA TYR A 115 9.86 -16.20 19.78
C TYR A 115 9.75 -15.25 18.59
N LEU A 116 8.64 -14.53 18.46
CA LEU A 116 8.50 -13.53 17.40
C LEU A 116 9.48 -12.38 17.56
N ARG A 117 9.67 -11.83 18.77
CA ARG A 117 10.65 -10.77 19.03
C ARG A 117 12.08 -11.23 18.73
N LYS A 118 12.45 -12.46 19.11
CA LYS A 118 13.74 -13.05 18.74
C LYS A 118 13.92 -13.05 17.22
N MET A 119 12.95 -13.56 16.47
CA MET A 119 13.03 -13.62 15.00
C MET A 119 13.13 -12.22 14.38
N ILE A 120 12.42 -11.23 14.91
CA ILE A 120 12.51 -9.83 14.48
C ILE A 120 13.91 -9.28 14.73
N SER A 121 14.43 -9.45 15.97
CA SER A 121 15.73 -8.95 16.38
C SER A 121 16.86 -9.53 15.54
N ASP A 122 16.86 -10.86 15.35
CA ASP A 122 17.87 -11.56 14.56
C ASP A 122 17.84 -11.14 13.09
N THR A 123 16.65 -10.97 12.51
CA THR A 123 16.49 -10.48 11.13
C THR A 123 17.08 -9.09 10.97
N ARG A 124 16.78 -8.18 11.91
CA ARG A 124 17.34 -6.82 11.92
C ARG A 124 18.85 -6.79 12.11
N ALA A 125 19.37 -7.68 12.95
CA ALA A 125 20.83 -7.82 13.17
C ALA A 125 21.57 -8.21 11.87
N LYS A 126 20.92 -8.87 10.94
CA LYS A 126 21.43 -9.16 9.59
C LYS A 126 21.27 -7.99 8.60
N GLY A 127 20.70 -6.85 9.01
CA GLY A 127 20.36 -5.74 8.11
C GLY A 127 19.20 -6.04 7.17
N ALA A 128 18.40 -7.07 7.46
CA ALA A 128 17.23 -7.47 6.70
C ALA A 128 15.94 -6.92 7.32
N THR A 129 14.87 -6.93 6.55
CA THR A 129 13.55 -6.41 6.95
C THR A 129 12.60 -7.53 7.35
N PRO A 130 12.19 -7.66 8.62
CA PRO A 130 11.16 -8.59 9.03
C PRO A 130 9.77 -8.11 8.65
N ILE A 131 8.88 -9.04 8.28
CA ILE A 131 7.46 -8.82 8.01
C ILE A 131 6.68 -9.90 8.75
N LEU A 132 5.80 -9.53 9.65
CA LEU A 132 4.92 -10.48 10.32
C LEU A 132 3.63 -10.70 9.54
N ALA A 133 3.11 -11.92 9.57
CA ALA A 133 1.81 -12.25 9.00
C ALA A 133 0.97 -13.07 10.00
N SER A 134 -0.33 -12.76 10.08
CA SER A 134 -1.27 -13.59 10.81
C SER A 134 -1.48 -14.94 10.09
N LEU A 135 -2.19 -15.86 10.73
CA LEU A 135 -2.39 -17.23 10.27
C LEU A 135 -3.27 -17.30 9.01
N THR A 136 -3.16 -18.39 8.27
CA THR A 136 -4.19 -18.77 7.30
C THR A 136 -5.48 -19.21 8.03
N VAL A 137 -6.60 -19.18 7.33
CA VAL A 137 -7.91 -19.51 7.87
C VAL A 137 -8.12 -21.02 7.82
N ARG A 138 -8.74 -21.59 8.87
CA ARG A 138 -9.23 -22.96 8.89
C ARG A 138 -10.64 -23.04 8.31
N ASN A 139 -10.96 -24.12 7.61
CA ASN A 139 -12.29 -24.35 7.03
C ASN A 139 -13.31 -24.77 8.10
N PHE A 140 -13.58 -23.87 9.07
CA PHE A 140 -14.64 -23.98 10.05
C PHE A 140 -15.63 -22.85 9.87
N TRP A 141 -16.91 -23.16 9.84
CA TRP A 141 -17.99 -22.22 9.58
C TRP A 141 -18.97 -22.14 10.74
N LYS A 142 -19.37 -20.93 11.07
CA LYS A 142 -20.44 -20.66 12.03
C LYS A 142 -21.30 -19.50 11.52
N ASP A 143 -22.61 -19.67 11.51
CA ASP A 143 -23.59 -18.66 11.09
C ASP A 143 -23.27 -18.03 9.71
N GLY A 144 -22.83 -18.86 8.75
CA GLY A 144 -22.49 -18.45 7.39
C GLY A 144 -21.17 -17.71 7.24
N ARG A 145 -20.36 -17.62 8.30
CA ARG A 145 -19.02 -17.02 8.27
C ARG A 145 -17.94 -18.02 8.64
N VAL A 146 -16.80 -17.90 7.99
CA VAL A 146 -15.64 -18.71 8.34
C VAL A 146 -15.01 -18.23 9.65
N GLU A 147 -14.51 -19.15 10.46
CA GLU A 147 -13.81 -18.85 11.71
C GLU A 147 -12.52 -18.07 11.44
N ARG A 148 -12.35 -16.93 12.12
CA ARG A 148 -11.19 -16.06 11.93
C ARG A 148 -10.09 -16.37 12.93
N GLY A 149 -9.19 -17.23 12.53
CA GLY A 149 -7.94 -17.49 13.25
C GLY A 149 -7.96 -18.72 14.15
N SER A 150 -6.78 -19.05 14.64
CA SER A 150 -6.53 -20.12 15.62
C SER A 150 -6.32 -19.51 17.01
N GLY A 151 -7.40 -19.14 17.68
CA GLY A 151 -7.33 -18.50 18.99
C GLY A 151 -6.74 -17.06 18.91
N ARG A 152 -5.84 -16.73 19.85
CA ARG A 152 -5.28 -15.36 19.97
C ARG A 152 -4.01 -15.12 19.16
N PHE A 153 -3.45 -16.10 18.48
CA PHE A 153 -2.14 -16.00 17.83
C PHE A 153 -2.07 -14.90 16.76
N GLY A 154 -3.12 -14.72 15.96
CA GLY A 154 -3.18 -13.64 14.99
C GLY A 154 -3.16 -12.26 15.64
N ALA A 155 -3.95 -12.05 16.71
CA ALA A 155 -3.98 -10.82 17.49
C ALA A 155 -2.61 -10.56 18.15
N TRP A 156 -2.01 -11.56 18.78
CA TRP A 156 -0.68 -11.46 19.38
C TRP A 156 0.40 -11.13 18.35
N THR A 157 0.33 -11.69 17.15
CA THR A 157 1.27 -11.37 16.08
C THR A 157 1.17 -9.88 15.71
N ARG A 158 -0.05 -9.33 15.65
CA ARG A 158 -0.28 -7.91 15.40
C ARG A 158 0.26 -7.04 16.52
N GLU A 159 -0.05 -7.38 17.78
CA GLU A 159 0.44 -6.65 18.97
C GLU A 159 1.98 -6.59 19.01
N VAL A 160 2.66 -7.73 18.71
CA VAL A 160 4.13 -7.75 18.60
C VAL A 160 4.59 -6.87 17.45
N ALA A 161 3.95 -6.91 16.29
CA ALA A 161 4.32 -6.09 15.14
C ALA A 161 4.23 -4.58 15.45
N GLU A 162 3.17 -4.16 16.12
CA GLU A 162 2.95 -2.78 16.53
C GLU A 162 3.97 -2.33 17.59
N ALA A 163 4.22 -3.15 18.61
CA ALA A 163 5.19 -2.88 19.67
C ALA A 163 6.62 -2.78 19.12
N GLU A 164 7.00 -3.72 18.28
CA GLU A 164 8.33 -3.80 17.67
C GLU A 164 8.49 -2.91 16.43
N LYS A 165 7.45 -2.20 16.01
CA LYS A 165 7.44 -1.37 14.78
C LYS A 165 7.89 -2.16 13.55
N VAL A 166 7.26 -3.29 13.31
CA VAL A 166 7.48 -4.19 12.17
C VAL A 166 6.23 -4.23 11.30
N ALA A 167 6.39 -4.25 9.99
CA ALA A 167 5.28 -4.38 9.06
C ALA A 167 4.47 -5.68 9.33
N PHE A 168 3.14 -5.58 9.29
CA PHE A 168 2.22 -6.69 9.54
C PHE A 168 1.19 -6.83 8.42
N ILE A 169 0.90 -8.07 8.06
CA ILE A 169 -0.15 -8.45 7.12
C ILE A 169 -1.19 -9.28 7.85
N ASP A 170 -2.43 -8.80 7.91
CA ASP A 170 -3.55 -9.59 8.44
C ASP A 170 -4.04 -10.58 7.38
N LEU A 171 -3.24 -11.63 7.18
CA LEU A 171 -3.56 -12.69 6.22
C LEU A 171 -4.85 -13.42 6.58
N THR A 172 -5.14 -13.57 7.87
CA THR A 172 -6.39 -14.16 8.36
C THR A 172 -7.59 -13.36 7.85
N LYS A 173 -7.58 -12.04 8.03
CA LYS A 173 -8.68 -11.19 7.58
C LYS A 173 -8.80 -11.19 6.06
N LEU A 174 -7.69 -11.07 5.33
CA LEU A 174 -7.66 -11.12 3.87
C LEU A 174 -8.30 -12.40 3.32
N ILE A 175 -7.96 -13.56 3.89
CA ILE A 175 -8.51 -14.86 3.47
C ILE A 175 -9.96 -14.98 3.90
N ALA A 176 -10.28 -14.69 5.16
CA ALA A 176 -11.61 -14.88 5.71
C ALA A 176 -12.67 -14.03 5.01
N ASP A 177 -12.36 -12.77 4.69
CA ASP A 177 -13.29 -11.89 3.98
C ASP A 177 -13.62 -12.43 2.57
N ARG A 178 -12.65 -13.08 1.92
CA ARG A 178 -12.89 -13.73 0.62
C ARG A 178 -13.63 -15.04 0.75
N TYR A 179 -13.31 -15.84 1.74
CA TYR A 179 -14.04 -17.09 2.01
C TYR A 179 -15.51 -16.81 2.34
N ASP A 180 -15.79 -15.79 3.16
CA ASP A 180 -17.18 -15.38 3.47
C ASP A 180 -17.96 -15.01 2.19
N GLN A 181 -17.30 -14.39 1.19
CA GLN A 181 -17.91 -14.05 -0.10
C GLN A 181 -18.15 -15.27 -1.01
N MET A 182 -17.26 -16.26 -0.96
CA MET A 182 -17.33 -17.49 -1.76
C MET A 182 -18.34 -18.47 -1.17
N GLY A 183 -18.43 -18.53 0.15
CA GLY A 183 -19.28 -19.47 0.88
C GLY A 183 -18.66 -20.85 1.10
N PRO A 184 -19.25 -21.64 2.02
CA PRO A 184 -18.64 -22.89 2.48
C PRO A 184 -18.50 -23.96 1.39
N VAL A 185 -19.41 -24.01 0.42
CA VAL A 185 -19.38 -25.03 -0.64
C VAL A 185 -18.16 -24.85 -1.55
N GLU A 186 -17.90 -23.63 -2.00
CA GLU A 186 -16.77 -23.34 -2.87
C GLU A 186 -15.44 -23.49 -2.11
N VAL A 187 -15.36 -22.94 -0.89
CA VAL A 187 -14.17 -22.97 -0.06
C VAL A 187 -13.79 -24.41 0.34
N ASN A 188 -14.77 -25.30 0.53
CA ASN A 188 -14.50 -26.70 0.87
C ASN A 188 -13.63 -27.40 -0.17
N SER A 189 -13.70 -27.01 -1.43
CA SER A 189 -12.85 -27.56 -2.50
C SER A 189 -11.35 -27.24 -2.32
N PHE A 190 -11.03 -26.24 -1.51
CA PHE A 190 -9.65 -25.87 -1.19
C PHE A 190 -9.03 -26.77 -0.11
N PHE A 191 -9.83 -27.59 0.58
CA PHE A 191 -9.41 -28.40 1.74
C PHE A 191 -9.65 -29.89 1.50
N PRO A 192 -8.81 -30.57 0.70
CA PRO A 192 -9.07 -31.95 0.28
C PRO A 192 -8.87 -32.99 1.38
N ARG A 193 -8.09 -32.67 2.42
CA ARG A 193 -7.65 -33.63 3.43
C ARG A 193 -8.24 -33.35 4.82
N ASP A 194 -8.20 -32.11 5.26
CA ASP A 194 -8.59 -31.66 6.58
C ASP A 194 -9.01 -30.19 6.56
N HIS A 195 -9.27 -29.61 7.73
CA HIS A 195 -9.73 -28.23 7.83
C HIS A 195 -8.60 -27.17 7.79
N VAL A 196 -7.34 -27.57 7.65
CA VAL A 196 -6.17 -26.67 7.79
C VAL A 196 -5.36 -26.62 6.50
N HIS A 197 -5.12 -27.78 5.89
CA HIS A 197 -4.19 -27.89 4.77
C HIS A 197 -4.92 -27.76 3.44
N THR A 198 -4.36 -26.90 2.58
CA THR A 198 -4.99 -26.54 1.31
C THR A 198 -4.52 -27.41 0.14
N SER A 199 -5.38 -27.52 -0.88
CA SER A 199 -5.05 -27.98 -2.23
C SER A 199 -4.13 -26.98 -2.96
N TRP A 200 -3.73 -27.30 -4.19
CA TRP A 200 -3.04 -26.37 -5.08
C TRP A 200 -3.81 -25.06 -5.28
N ASP A 201 -5.11 -25.15 -5.52
CA ASP A 201 -5.94 -23.96 -5.76
C ASP A 201 -6.09 -23.13 -4.50
N GLY A 202 -6.31 -23.75 -3.33
CA GLY A 202 -6.35 -23.05 -2.05
C GLY A 202 -5.00 -22.41 -1.70
N ALA A 203 -3.87 -23.10 -1.93
CA ALA A 203 -2.55 -22.55 -1.71
C ALA A 203 -2.26 -21.35 -2.64
N ARG A 204 -2.64 -21.45 -3.92
CA ARG A 204 -2.53 -20.35 -4.89
C ARG A 204 -3.41 -19.19 -4.50
N PHE A 205 -4.62 -19.46 -4.06
CA PHE A 205 -5.54 -18.43 -3.57
C PHE A 205 -4.93 -17.66 -2.39
N ASN A 206 -4.42 -18.36 -1.38
CA ASN A 206 -3.78 -17.74 -0.22
C ASN A 206 -2.49 -16.98 -0.60
N ALA A 207 -1.68 -17.50 -1.54
CA ALA A 207 -0.50 -16.81 -2.04
C ALA A 207 -0.84 -15.46 -2.71
N ARG A 208 -1.93 -15.42 -3.49
CA ARG A 208 -2.41 -14.17 -4.12
C ARG A 208 -2.79 -13.12 -3.07
N LEU A 209 -3.45 -13.54 -2.00
CA LEU A 209 -3.82 -12.63 -0.90
C LEU A 209 -2.60 -12.16 -0.10
N MET A 210 -1.60 -13.04 0.11
CA MET A 210 -0.32 -12.62 0.71
C MET A 210 0.39 -11.58 -0.15
N VAL A 211 0.42 -11.75 -1.49
CA VAL A 211 0.98 -10.74 -2.41
C VAL A 211 0.18 -9.43 -2.36
N SER A 212 -1.16 -9.51 -2.29
CA SER A 212 -2.00 -8.33 -2.07
C SER A 212 -1.64 -7.60 -0.77
N GLY A 213 -1.41 -8.33 0.31
CA GLY A 213 -0.93 -7.81 1.58
C GLY A 213 0.43 -7.11 1.46
N LEU A 214 1.40 -7.74 0.80
CA LEU A 214 2.72 -7.14 0.53
C LEU A 214 2.62 -5.84 -0.26
N LYS A 215 1.75 -5.77 -1.27
CA LYS A 215 1.48 -4.53 -2.00
C LYS A 215 0.91 -3.45 -1.07
N GLY A 216 0.04 -3.83 -0.12
CA GLY A 216 -0.51 -2.94 0.90
C GLY A 216 0.55 -2.32 1.82
N LEU A 217 1.67 -3.01 2.06
CA LEU A 217 2.81 -2.47 2.84
C LEU A 217 3.55 -1.34 2.11
N ARG A 218 3.37 -1.20 0.78
CA ARG A 218 3.98 -0.15 -0.06
C ARG A 218 5.51 -0.12 -0.01
N GLU A 219 6.13 -1.27 0.26
CA GLU A 219 7.58 -1.41 0.21
C GLU A 219 8.05 -1.53 -1.25
N GLN A 220 8.71 -0.48 -1.73
CA GLN A 220 9.03 -0.32 -3.15
C GLN A 220 9.95 -1.42 -3.69
N SER A 221 10.88 -1.91 -2.88
CA SER A 221 11.79 -2.99 -3.30
C SER A 221 11.02 -4.28 -3.58
N ILE A 222 9.98 -4.58 -2.77
CA ILE A 222 9.09 -5.73 -2.97
C ILE A 222 8.22 -5.50 -4.21
N ILE A 223 7.62 -4.32 -4.36
CA ILE A 223 6.74 -3.98 -5.50
C ILE A 223 7.50 -4.10 -6.82
N ARG A 224 8.73 -3.58 -6.88
CA ARG A 224 9.61 -3.72 -8.06
C ARG A 224 10.00 -5.17 -8.34
N GLY A 225 10.08 -6.00 -7.30
CA GLY A 225 10.38 -7.43 -7.41
C GLY A 225 9.23 -8.26 -7.96
N LEU A 226 7.98 -7.74 -8.01
CA LEU A 226 6.83 -8.49 -8.50
C LEU A 226 6.90 -8.75 -10.01
N SER A 227 6.48 -9.94 -10.42
CA SER A 227 6.23 -10.29 -11.82
C SER A 227 5.03 -9.51 -12.38
N ARG A 228 4.78 -9.60 -13.69
CA ARG A 228 3.58 -9.02 -14.30
C ARG A 228 2.29 -9.51 -13.61
N GLU A 229 2.22 -10.82 -13.31
CA GLU A 229 1.07 -11.40 -12.61
C GLU A 229 0.97 -10.86 -11.17
N GLY A 230 2.06 -10.83 -10.42
CA GLY A 230 2.08 -10.26 -9.05
C GLY A 230 1.62 -8.81 -9.01
N ARG A 231 2.07 -7.98 -9.94
CA ARG A 231 1.61 -6.59 -10.07
C ARG A 231 0.12 -6.48 -10.43
N SER A 232 -0.44 -7.47 -11.15
CA SER A 232 -1.86 -7.47 -11.54
C SER A 232 -2.83 -7.72 -10.38
N LEU A 233 -2.36 -8.26 -9.27
CA LEU A 233 -3.20 -8.54 -8.11
C LEU A 233 -3.66 -7.23 -7.44
N PRO A 234 -4.84 -7.21 -6.83
CA PRO A 234 -5.30 -6.06 -6.06
C PRO A 234 -4.33 -5.73 -4.93
N THR A 235 -4.20 -4.46 -4.58
CA THR A 235 -3.52 -4.02 -3.36
C THR A 235 -4.46 -4.22 -2.17
N ALA A 236 -3.98 -4.80 -1.07
CA ALA A 236 -4.79 -4.95 0.13
C ALA A 236 -5.20 -3.57 0.68
N GLU A 237 -6.39 -3.51 1.25
CA GLU A 237 -6.89 -2.32 1.93
C GLU A 237 -6.05 -2.04 3.19
N PRO A 238 -5.92 -0.77 3.60
CA PRO A 238 -5.08 -0.38 4.74
C PRO A 238 -5.46 -1.07 6.05
N GLU A 239 -6.72 -1.42 6.24
CA GLU A 239 -7.18 -2.14 7.44
C GLU A 239 -6.65 -3.58 7.56
N ASN A 240 -6.15 -4.12 6.45
CA ASN A 240 -5.60 -5.47 6.37
C ASN A 240 -4.07 -5.52 6.52
N VAL A 241 -3.45 -4.36 6.68
CA VAL A 241 -2.01 -4.26 6.89
C VAL A 241 -1.71 -3.20 7.95
N TRP A 242 -0.59 -3.36 8.62
CA TRP A 242 -0.04 -2.31 9.47
C TRP A 242 1.39 -2.01 9.05
N VAL A 243 1.68 -0.74 8.86
CA VAL A 243 3.00 -0.26 8.46
C VAL A 243 3.50 0.66 9.57
N PRO A 244 4.73 0.43 10.07
CA PRO A 244 5.29 1.29 11.10
C PRO A 244 5.33 2.75 10.62
N PRO A 245 4.97 3.72 11.49
CA PRO A 245 5.03 5.13 11.17
C PRO A 245 6.43 5.51 10.67
N ARG A 246 6.53 6.06 9.48
CA ARG A 246 7.78 6.59 8.94
C ARG A 246 7.95 8.02 9.44
N SER A 247 8.96 8.28 10.26
CA SER A 247 9.34 9.64 10.60
C SER A 247 9.77 10.37 9.32
N ARG A 248 9.22 11.58 9.09
CA ARG A 248 9.73 12.45 8.02
C ARG A 248 11.20 12.73 8.33
N PRO A 249 12.14 12.42 7.42
CA PRO A 249 13.53 12.76 7.63
C PRO A 249 13.66 14.27 7.83
N ARG A 250 14.25 14.70 8.95
CA ARG A 250 14.56 16.11 9.16
C ARG A 250 15.93 16.38 8.57
N GLY A 251 15.99 17.27 7.59
CA GLY A 251 17.18 18.10 7.39
C GLY A 251 18.25 17.65 6.39
N SER A 252 18.14 16.58 5.61
CA SER A 252 19.09 16.33 4.53
C SER A 252 18.45 16.08 3.18
N GLN A 253 19.12 16.51 2.11
CA GLN A 253 18.71 16.29 0.73
C GLN A 253 18.60 14.79 0.41
N GLU A 254 19.51 13.98 0.94
CA GLU A 254 19.57 12.53 0.81
C GLU A 254 18.38 11.83 1.48
N ALA A 255 17.97 12.29 2.67
CA ALA A 255 16.79 11.80 3.37
C ALA A 255 15.50 12.17 2.62
N PHE A 256 15.47 13.33 1.97
CA PHE A 256 14.36 13.76 1.12
C PHE A 256 14.30 12.97 -0.18
N GLU A 257 15.43 12.66 -0.79
CA GLU A 257 15.52 11.81 -1.98
C GLU A 257 15.12 10.36 -1.68
N THR A 258 15.48 9.83 -0.50
CA THR A 258 15.01 8.53 -0.03
C THR A 258 13.50 8.54 0.18
N TRP A 259 12.92 9.63 0.64
CA TRP A 259 11.47 9.79 0.77
C TRP A 259 10.76 9.93 -0.59
N LEU A 260 11.35 10.66 -1.55
CA LEU A 260 10.89 10.72 -2.95
C LEU A 260 11.14 9.39 -3.72
N ASN A 261 12.13 8.60 -3.34
CA ASN A 261 12.41 7.29 -3.93
C ASN A 261 11.29 6.26 -3.73
N LEU A 262 10.28 6.56 -2.90
CA LEU A 262 9.01 5.83 -2.88
C LEU A 262 8.27 5.87 -4.22
N GLY A 263 8.72 6.69 -5.16
CA GLY A 263 8.07 6.94 -6.44
C GLY A 263 8.92 6.59 -7.67
N GLN A 264 9.70 5.51 -7.65
CA GLN A 264 10.37 5.05 -8.89
C GLN A 264 9.44 4.14 -9.71
N PRO A 265 9.49 4.23 -11.05
CA PRO A 265 8.82 3.28 -11.91
C PRO A 265 9.22 1.84 -11.58
N ALA A 266 8.25 0.95 -11.44
CA ALA A 266 8.51 -0.47 -11.18
C ALA A 266 9.18 -1.14 -12.38
N ASP A 267 8.85 -0.70 -13.58
CA ASP A 267 9.42 -1.15 -14.85
C ASP A 267 9.87 0.06 -15.68
N PRO A 268 11.19 0.31 -15.82
CA PRO A 268 11.69 1.49 -16.52
C PRO A 268 11.39 1.48 -18.02
N ASP A 269 11.08 0.32 -18.60
CA ASP A 269 10.79 0.19 -20.03
C ASP A 269 9.35 0.54 -20.39
N LEU A 270 8.46 0.58 -19.40
CA LEU A 270 7.07 0.95 -19.59
C LEU A 270 6.87 2.47 -19.50
N PRO A 271 5.84 3.02 -20.17
CA PRO A 271 5.37 4.37 -19.89
C PRO A 271 4.98 4.51 -18.43
N THR A 272 5.15 5.72 -17.89
CA THR A 272 4.81 6.01 -16.50
C THR A 272 3.74 7.08 -16.42
N ILE A 273 2.73 6.83 -15.60
CA ILE A 273 1.71 7.80 -15.20
C ILE A 273 2.18 8.42 -13.90
N TYR A 274 2.63 9.66 -13.95
CA TYR A 274 3.02 10.42 -12.78
C TYR A 274 1.83 11.22 -12.25
N LEU A 275 1.55 11.10 -10.96
CA LEU A 275 0.58 11.94 -10.27
C LEU A 275 1.34 13.00 -9.48
N ILE A 276 1.04 14.27 -9.72
CA ILE A 276 1.57 15.41 -8.97
C ILE A 276 0.42 16.20 -8.34
N GLY A 277 0.66 16.75 -7.17
CA GLY A 277 -0.38 17.46 -6.44
C GLY A 277 -0.11 17.57 -4.95
N ASP A 278 -1.17 17.78 -4.20
CA ASP A 278 -1.13 17.99 -2.75
C ASP A 278 -1.52 16.74 -1.92
N SER A 279 -1.90 16.94 -0.66
CA SER A 279 -2.28 15.87 0.26
C SER A 279 -3.56 15.11 -0.15
N THR A 280 -4.39 15.67 -1.01
CA THR A 280 -5.62 15.02 -1.47
C THR A 280 -5.38 14.03 -2.61
N VAL A 281 -4.21 14.10 -3.24
CA VAL A 281 -3.67 13.09 -4.17
C VAL A 281 -2.77 12.10 -3.42
N ARG A 282 -1.98 12.60 -2.46
CA ARG A 282 -1.00 11.83 -1.67
C ARG A 282 -1.65 11.10 -0.51
N THR A 283 -1.28 9.85 -0.30
CA THR A 283 -1.56 9.18 0.97
C THR A 283 -0.77 9.82 2.12
N GLY A 284 -1.47 10.14 3.21
CA GLY A 284 -0.90 10.84 4.35
C GLY A 284 0.35 10.15 4.89
N ARG A 285 1.42 10.93 5.10
CA ARG A 285 2.77 10.47 5.46
C ARG A 285 3.34 9.38 4.55
N GLY A 286 2.72 9.16 3.37
CA GLY A 286 3.10 8.13 2.42
C GLY A 286 2.67 6.70 2.79
N THR A 287 2.12 6.48 3.97
CA THR A 287 1.71 5.18 4.49
C THR A 287 0.24 5.13 4.91
N GLY A 288 -0.40 6.29 5.11
CA GLY A 288 -1.76 6.39 5.63
C GLY A 288 -1.88 6.16 7.14
N ASP A 289 -0.75 6.15 7.87
CA ASP A 289 -0.68 5.93 9.32
C ASP A 289 -1.43 7.01 10.14
N ASN A 290 -1.73 8.16 9.54
CA ASN A 290 -2.55 9.22 10.11
C ASN A 290 -4.04 9.12 9.68
N GLY A 291 -4.46 8.01 9.09
CA GLY A 291 -5.81 7.77 8.59
C GLY A 291 -6.19 8.54 7.32
N GLN A 292 -5.29 9.36 6.77
CA GLN A 292 -5.54 10.18 5.59
C GLN A 292 -5.06 9.46 4.32
N PHE A 293 -5.89 9.45 3.29
CA PHE A 293 -5.59 8.83 2.01
C PHE A 293 -6.03 9.73 0.86
N GLY A 294 -5.11 10.02 -0.06
CA GLY A 294 -5.41 10.67 -1.32
C GLY A 294 -5.85 9.67 -2.38
N TRP A 295 -6.57 10.14 -3.41
CA TRP A 295 -7.10 9.30 -4.47
C TRP A 295 -6.02 8.66 -5.37
N GLY A 296 -4.80 9.19 -5.36
CA GLY A 296 -3.73 8.76 -6.26
C GLY A 296 -3.32 7.31 -6.09
N ASP A 297 -3.30 6.79 -4.85
CA ASP A 297 -2.89 5.41 -4.61
C ASP A 297 -3.96 4.38 -4.99
N PRO A 298 -5.26 4.54 -4.63
CA PRO A 298 -6.31 3.64 -5.11
C PRO A 298 -6.50 3.68 -6.63
N PHE A 299 -6.08 4.74 -7.30
CA PHE A 299 -6.15 4.85 -8.76
C PHE A 299 -5.35 3.76 -9.49
N GLU A 300 -4.33 3.19 -8.84
CA GLU A 300 -3.59 2.03 -9.37
C GLU A 300 -4.51 0.86 -9.78
N ASN A 301 -5.63 0.68 -9.08
CA ASN A 301 -6.57 -0.40 -9.38
C ASN A 301 -7.24 -0.27 -10.76
N TYR A 302 -7.21 0.92 -11.36
CA TYR A 302 -7.80 1.19 -12.68
C TYR A 302 -6.77 1.11 -13.82
N ILE A 303 -5.51 0.89 -13.52
CA ILE A 303 -4.44 0.77 -14.52
C ILE A 303 -4.09 -0.71 -14.74
N TYR A 304 -3.85 -1.09 -16.00
CA TYR A 304 -3.35 -2.43 -16.29
C TYR A 304 -1.88 -2.56 -15.90
N PRO A 305 -1.56 -3.43 -14.94
CA PRO A 305 -0.17 -3.76 -14.64
C PRO A 305 0.54 -4.32 -15.89
N GLY A 306 1.78 -3.89 -16.11
CA GLY A 306 2.57 -4.29 -17.27
C GLY A 306 2.18 -3.60 -18.59
N LYS A 307 1.28 -2.58 -18.56
CA LYS A 307 1.10 -1.63 -19.67
C LYS A 307 1.64 -0.24 -19.33
N ALA A 308 1.56 0.16 -18.08
CA ALA A 308 2.14 1.39 -17.57
C ALA A 308 2.49 1.26 -16.10
N ASN A 309 3.45 2.06 -15.62
CA ASN A 309 3.65 2.29 -14.20
C ASN A 309 2.69 3.38 -13.72
N LEU A 310 2.29 3.33 -12.44
CA LEU A 310 1.70 4.46 -11.74
C LEU A 310 2.65 4.90 -10.64
N VAL A 311 3.01 6.18 -10.62
CA VAL A 311 3.93 6.75 -9.64
C VAL A 311 3.32 8.00 -9.03
N ASN A 312 2.94 7.92 -7.75
CA ASN A 312 2.35 9.04 -7.03
C ASN A 312 3.46 9.87 -6.37
N LEU A 313 3.77 11.03 -6.97
CA LEU A 313 4.78 12.00 -6.51
C LEU A 313 4.16 13.24 -5.85
N ALA A 314 2.85 13.23 -5.59
CA ALA A 314 2.19 14.31 -4.88
C ALA A 314 2.78 14.52 -3.48
N VAL A 315 2.81 15.75 -3.00
CA VAL A 315 3.39 16.14 -1.71
C VAL A 315 2.37 16.88 -0.86
N GLY A 316 2.09 16.35 0.32
CA GLY A 316 1.13 16.98 1.25
C GLY A 316 1.57 18.38 1.67
N GLY A 317 0.61 19.32 1.69
CA GLY A 317 0.82 20.71 2.08
C GLY A 317 1.40 21.61 0.97
N THR A 318 1.64 21.07 -0.23
CA THR A 318 2.11 21.92 -1.37
C THR A 318 0.95 22.45 -2.18
N GLY A 319 1.10 23.69 -2.69
CA GLY A 319 0.32 24.26 -3.78
C GLY A 319 1.14 24.25 -5.09
N ALA A 320 0.57 24.81 -6.15
CA ALA A 320 1.23 24.86 -7.46
C ALA A 320 2.60 25.55 -7.39
N ARG A 321 2.73 26.65 -6.61
CA ARG A 321 4.01 27.33 -6.39
C ARG A 321 5.00 26.47 -5.62
N THR A 322 4.64 26.02 -4.43
CA THR A 322 5.56 25.33 -3.53
C THR A 322 5.94 23.93 -3.99
N PHE A 323 5.17 23.33 -4.92
CA PHE A 323 5.53 22.07 -5.55
C PHE A 323 6.68 22.23 -6.57
N MET A 324 6.99 23.45 -7.04
CA MET A 324 8.03 23.69 -8.04
C MET A 324 9.41 23.15 -7.61
N GLN A 325 9.76 23.25 -6.33
CA GLN A 325 11.00 22.66 -5.79
C GLN A 325 11.10 21.14 -5.99
N HIS A 326 9.96 20.44 -6.02
CA HIS A 326 9.89 19.00 -6.29
C HIS A 326 9.91 18.73 -7.80
N TRP A 327 9.24 19.60 -8.56
CA TRP A 327 9.14 19.48 -10.00
C TRP A 327 10.51 19.50 -10.69
N THR A 328 11.43 20.34 -10.27
CA THR A 328 12.81 20.41 -10.80
C THR A 328 13.54 19.06 -10.75
N ARG A 329 13.12 18.13 -9.89
CA ARG A 329 13.68 16.78 -9.76
C ARG A 329 12.84 15.72 -10.49
N ILE A 330 11.56 15.99 -10.73
CA ILE A 330 10.62 15.09 -11.40
C ILE A 330 10.75 15.23 -12.91
N GLU A 331 10.75 16.46 -13.40
CA GLU A 331 10.78 16.81 -14.82
C GLU A 331 11.90 16.09 -15.60
N PRO A 332 13.17 16.00 -15.12
CA PRO A 332 14.23 15.28 -15.82
C PRO A 332 14.00 13.76 -15.96
N ARG A 333 13.08 13.18 -15.22
CA ARG A 333 12.74 11.76 -15.27
C ARG A 333 11.71 11.42 -16.34
N LEU A 334 11.00 12.43 -16.82
CA LEU A 334 9.97 12.27 -17.83
C LEU A 334 10.57 11.84 -19.16
N LYS A 335 9.89 10.92 -19.83
CA LYS A 335 10.25 10.45 -21.16
C LYS A 335 9.04 10.41 -22.08
N ARG A 336 9.29 10.27 -23.37
CA ARG A 336 8.24 10.13 -24.38
C ARG A 336 7.28 8.99 -24.04
N GLY A 337 5.98 9.27 -24.07
CA GLY A 337 4.92 8.33 -23.78
C GLY A 337 4.47 8.30 -22.32
N ASP A 338 5.15 9.03 -21.42
CA ASP A 338 4.68 9.22 -20.05
C ASP A 338 3.45 10.15 -20.03
N VAL A 339 2.72 10.09 -18.93
CA VAL A 339 1.57 10.98 -18.66
C VAL A 339 1.76 11.64 -17.30
N VAL A 340 1.52 12.94 -17.20
CA VAL A 340 1.53 13.67 -15.93
C VAL A 340 0.13 14.16 -15.62
N ILE A 341 -0.49 13.65 -14.56
CA ILE A 341 -1.78 14.12 -14.04
C ILE A 341 -1.51 15.04 -12.87
N MET A 342 -1.97 16.28 -12.96
CA MET A 342 -1.70 17.34 -11.98
C MET A 342 -2.98 17.85 -11.33
N GLN A 343 -2.97 17.96 -9.99
CA GLN A 343 -4.05 18.52 -9.20
C GLN A 343 -3.55 19.40 -8.07
N PHE A 344 -3.87 20.69 -8.10
CA PHE A 344 -3.52 21.69 -7.11
C PHE A 344 -4.73 22.58 -6.76
N GLY A 345 -4.60 23.42 -5.71
CA GLY A 345 -5.59 24.42 -5.33
C GLY A 345 -5.89 24.49 -3.83
N HIS A 346 -5.74 23.40 -3.07
CA HIS A 346 -6.08 23.39 -1.65
C HIS A 346 -5.14 24.27 -0.80
N ASN A 347 -3.87 24.39 -1.21
CA ASN A 347 -2.82 25.09 -0.49
C ASN A 347 -2.31 26.34 -1.23
N ASP A 348 -3.02 26.77 -2.28
CA ASP A 348 -2.63 27.91 -3.12
C ASP A 348 -3.15 29.25 -2.60
N ASN A 349 -3.68 29.31 -1.39
CA ASN A 349 -4.09 30.53 -0.70
C ASN A 349 -3.07 30.96 0.35
N GLY A 350 -3.03 32.26 0.64
CA GLY A 350 -2.18 32.86 1.67
C GLY A 350 -0.69 33.02 1.25
N ALA A 351 0.18 33.22 2.23
CA ALA A 351 1.58 33.59 2.01
C ALA A 351 2.41 32.53 1.23
N ARG A 352 2.04 31.27 1.37
CA ARG A 352 2.70 30.14 0.66
C ARG A 352 2.12 29.89 -0.72
N GLY A 353 0.95 30.43 -1.03
CA GLY A 353 0.24 30.19 -2.28
C GLY A 353 0.83 30.96 -3.44
N ALA A 354 0.42 30.58 -4.65
CA ALA A 354 0.60 31.35 -5.86
C ALA A 354 -0.22 32.65 -5.82
N LEU A 355 0.07 33.61 -6.71
CA LEU A 355 -0.83 34.74 -6.94
C LEU A 355 -2.15 34.22 -7.53
N ARG A 356 -3.25 34.91 -7.20
CA ARG A 356 -4.56 34.58 -7.74
C ARG A 356 -4.63 34.90 -9.23
N GLY A 357 -5.28 34.04 -10.00
CA GLY A 357 -5.51 34.26 -11.42
C GLY A 357 -4.66 33.37 -12.33
N ILE A 358 -4.76 33.66 -13.61
CA ILE A 358 -4.14 32.87 -14.69
C ILE A 358 -3.19 33.70 -15.58
N GLY A 359 -3.00 34.98 -15.28
CA GLY A 359 -2.15 35.92 -16.07
C GLY A 359 -0.66 35.70 -15.82
N GLU A 360 0.13 36.73 -16.23
CA GLU A 360 1.59 36.73 -16.09
C GLU A 360 2.07 37.63 -14.93
N GLU A 361 1.15 38.06 -14.08
CA GLU A 361 1.46 38.92 -12.93
C GLU A 361 2.45 38.25 -12.00
N THR A 362 3.35 39.05 -11.46
CA THR A 362 4.38 38.63 -10.52
C THR A 362 4.42 39.55 -9.30
N GLU A 363 4.90 39.00 -8.19
CA GLU A 363 5.16 39.75 -6.96
C GLU A 363 6.41 39.20 -6.29
N GLU A 364 7.29 40.05 -5.81
CA GLU A 364 8.39 39.64 -4.95
C GLU A 364 7.89 39.33 -3.55
N ARG A 365 8.16 38.12 -3.04
CA ARG A 365 7.79 37.67 -1.68
C ARG A 365 8.99 36.99 -1.03
N GLU A 366 9.07 37.14 0.28
CA GLU A 366 9.97 36.34 1.08
C GLU A 366 9.44 34.87 1.11
N ASN A 367 10.30 33.91 0.82
CA ASN A 367 9.99 32.50 0.97
C ASN A 367 9.93 32.15 2.46
N PRO A 368 8.78 31.69 3.00
CA PRO A 368 8.64 31.46 4.42
C PRO A 368 9.44 30.25 4.95
N GLU A 369 10.08 29.48 4.07
CA GLU A 369 10.92 28.33 4.45
C GLU A 369 12.41 28.65 4.40
N SER A 370 12.85 29.40 3.40
CA SER A 370 14.28 29.77 3.22
C SER A 370 14.63 31.18 3.70
N GLY A 371 13.65 32.08 3.83
CA GLY A 371 13.88 33.50 4.11
C GLY A 371 14.43 34.29 2.91
N GLU A 372 14.55 33.64 1.74
CA GLU A 372 15.06 34.30 0.52
C GLU A 372 13.91 34.99 -0.23
N THR A 373 14.20 36.10 -0.88
CA THR A 373 13.24 36.78 -1.77
C THR A 373 13.11 35.97 -3.08
N GLU A 374 11.90 35.65 -3.47
CA GLU A 374 11.57 34.97 -4.72
C GLU A 374 10.47 35.70 -5.48
N VAL A 375 10.49 35.57 -6.82
CA VAL A 375 9.43 36.08 -7.68
C VAL A 375 8.30 35.06 -7.73
N VAL A 376 7.13 35.43 -7.21
CA VAL A 376 5.92 34.60 -7.17
C VAL A 376 5.04 34.95 -8.37
N HIS A 377 4.61 33.92 -9.08
CA HIS A 377 3.73 34.01 -10.24
C HIS A 377 2.27 33.63 -9.89
N THR A 378 1.38 33.79 -10.87
CA THR A 378 -0.02 33.34 -10.73
C THR A 378 -0.14 31.84 -10.69
N PHE A 379 -1.24 31.33 -10.13
CA PHE A 379 -1.59 29.91 -10.16
C PHE A 379 -1.58 29.34 -11.58
N GLY A 380 -2.13 30.09 -12.55
CA GLY A 380 -2.16 29.66 -13.94
C GLY A 380 -0.78 29.60 -14.59
N TRP A 381 0.13 30.51 -14.22
CA TRP A 381 1.51 30.47 -14.71
C TRP A 381 2.20 29.16 -14.28
N TYR A 382 2.06 28.73 -13.02
CA TYR A 382 2.65 27.47 -12.56
C TYR A 382 2.07 26.28 -13.30
N LEU A 383 0.76 26.23 -13.54
CA LEU A 383 0.15 25.14 -14.32
C LEU A 383 0.69 25.13 -15.76
N ARG A 384 0.79 26.29 -16.44
CA ARG A 384 1.39 26.37 -17.78
C ARG A 384 2.83 25.89 -17.79
N LYS A 385 3.61 26.22 -16.77
CA LYS A 385 4.99 25.75 -16.62
C LYS A 385 5.05 24.22 -16.56
N TYR A 386 4.23 23.58 -15.73
CA TYR A 386 4.16 22.12 -15.67
C TYR A 386 3.73 21.50 -17.00
N ILE A 387 2.77 22.09 -17.69
CA ILE A 387 2.29 21.64 -19.00
C ILE A 387 3.42 21.74 -20.03
N ALA A 388 4.08 22.89 -20.13
CA ALA A 388 5.16 23.15 -21.09
C ALA A 388 6.33 22.18 -20.89
N ASP A 389 6.79 22.03 -19.65
CA ASP A 389 7.89 21.13 -19.30
C ASP A 389 7.55 19.67 -19.60
N THR A 390 6.33 19.24 -19.27
CA THR A 390 5.83 17.90 -19.59
C THR A 390 5.90 17.63 -21.09
N ARG A 391 5.41 18.57 -21.91
CA ARG A 391 5.45 18.48 -23.38
C ARG A 391 6.87 18.47 -23.93
N ALA A 392 7.77 19.27 -23.35
CA ALA A 392 9.18 19.34 -23.76
C ALA A 392 9.88 17.98 -23.62
N ARG A 393 9.45 17.15 -22.69
CA ARG A 393 9.93 15.77 -22.51
C ARG A 393 9.20 14.73 -23.39
N GLY A 394 8.23 15.15 -24.21
CA GLY A 394 7.41 14.25 -25.02
C GLY A 394 6.38 13.47 -24.22
N ALA A 395 6.10 13.90 -22.99
CA ALA A 395 5.05 13.36 -22.14
C ALA A 395 3.73 14.13 -22.31
N THR A 396 2.62 13.54 -21.89
CA THR A 396 1.28 14.10 -22.05
C THR A 396 0.78 14.68 -20.73
N PRO A 397 0.47 15.99 -20.63
CA PRO A 397 -0.13 16.59 -19.46
C PRO A 397 -1.64 16.38 -19.39
N VAL A 398 -2.16 16.19 -18.16
CA VAL A 398 -3.59 16.19 -17.81
C VAL A 398 -3.79 17.09 -16.61
N VAL A 399 -4.70 18.02 -16.70
CA VAL A 399 -5.04 18.95 -15.61
C VAL A 399 -6.33 18.53 -14.94
N CYS A 400 -6.32 18.50 -13.62
CA CYS A 400 -7.49 18.26 -12.80
C CYS A 400 -7.85 19.49 -11.97
N SER A 401 -9.14 19.79 -11.80
CA SER A 401 -9.56 20.66 -10.70
C SER A 401 -9.32 19.97 -9.34
N LEU A 402 -9.17 20.76 -8.26
CA LEU A 402 -9.07 20.22 -6.92
C LEU A 402 -10.32 19.41 -6.55
N ILE A 403 -10.22 18.40 -5.71
CA ILE A 403 -11.41 17.70 -5.19
C ILE A 403 -12.19 18.60 -4.23
N PRO A 404 -13.52 18.42 -4.03
CA PRO A 404 -14.30 19.23 -3.11
C PRO A 404 -13.96 18.92 -1.66
N ARG A 405 -14.15 19.91 -0.80
CA ARG A 405 -14.15 19.73 0.67
C ARG A 405 -15.51 19.22 1.15
N ASN A 406 -15.55 18.53 2.27
CA ASN A 406 -16.80 18.16 2.94
C ASN A 406 -17.42 19.39 3.63
N LEU A 407 -17.89 20.31 2.81
CA LEU A 407 -18.58 21.53 3.26
C LEU A 407 -19.94 21.62 2.58
N TRP A 408 -21.00 21.60 3.37
CA TRP A 408 -22.36 21.61 2.90
C TRP A 408 -23.03 22.97 3.11
N ARG A 409 -23.79 23.40 2.13
CA ARG A 409 -24.69 24.56 2.20
C ARG A 409 -25.98 24.19 1.49
N ASP A 410 -27.10 24.37 2.17
CA ASP A 410 -28.44 24.10 1.62
C ASP A 410 -28.57 22.71 0.96
N GLY A 411 -28.00 21.67 1.61
CA GLY A 411 -28.05 20.29 1.12
C GLY A 411 -27.14 19.98 -0.06
N ARG A 412 -26.23 20.89 -0.42
CA ARG A 412 -25.25 20.72 -1.50
C ARG A 412 -23.82 20.92 -0.99
N ILE A 413 -22.89 20.25 -1.66
CA ILE A 413 -21.45 20.52 -1.46
C ILE A 413 -21.15 21.94 -1.93
N ALA A 414 -20.53 22.74 -1.05
CA ALA A 414 -20.11 24.07 -1.42
C ALA A 414 -19.04 24.03 -2.53
N ARG A 415 -19.38 24.62 -3.68
CA ARG A 415 -18.37 24.89 -4.72
C ARG A 415 -17.53 26.05 -4.22
N THR A 416 -16.22 25.82 -4.04
CA THR A 416 -15.34 26.85 -3.45
C THR A 416 -15.25 28.06 -4.35
N ALA A 417 -15.45 29.23 -3.75
CA ALA A 417 -15.44 30.51 -4.48
C ALA A 417 -14.02 31.04 -4.78
N ASP A 418 -12.99 30.30 -4.44
CA ASP A 418 -11.58 30.74 -4.52
C ASP A 418 -11.02 30.70 -5.96
N GLY A 419 -11.77 30.21 -6.92
CA GLY A 419 -11.43 30.31 -8.35
C GLY A 419 -10.49 29.23 -8.88
N HIS A 420 -9.77 28.48 -8.05
CA HIS A 420 -8.74 27.52 -8.52
C HIS A 420 -9.27 26.45 -9.47
N ALA A 421 -10.50 25.94 -9.27
CA ALA A 421 -11.11 24.99 -10.20
C ALA A 421 -11.39 25.64 -11.59
N ALA A 422 -11.92 26.86 -11.58
CA ALA A 422 -12.16 27.62 -12.80
C ALA A 422 -10.86 28.03 -13.50
N TRP A 423 -9.84 28.41 -12.74
CA TRP A 423 -8.51 28.77 -13.29
C TRP A 423 -7.82 27.53 -13.90
N ALA A 424 -7.89 26.37 -13.26
CA ALA A 424 -7.34 25.14 -13.80
C ALA A 424 -8.01 24.78 -15.14
N ARG A 425 -9.36 24.93 -15.22
CA ARG A 425 -10.11 24.74 -16.46
C ARG A 425 -9.65 25.71 -17.54
N ALA A 426 -9.61 27.02 -17.22
CA ALA A 426 -9.25 28.05 -18.19
C ALA A 426 -7.83 27.85 -18.74
N VAL A 427 -6.88 27.45 -17.90
CA VAL A 427 -5.51 27.11 -18.34
C VAL A 427 -5.52 25.87 -19.24
N ALA A 428 -6.24 24.82 -18.87
CA ALA A 428 -6.32 23.58 -19.66
C ALA A 428 -6.92 23.83 -21.04
N GLU A 429 -7.97 24.64 -21.12
CA GLU A 429 -8.61 25.05 -22.38
C GLU A 429 -7.65 25.90 -23.24
N ALA A 430 -6.99 26.91 -22.66
CA ALA A 430 -6.04 27.76 -23.37
C ALA A 430 -4.84 26.96 -23.90
N GLU A 431 -4.36 26.01 -23.12
CA GLU A 431 -3.23 25.15 -23.48
C GLU A 431 -3.65 23.93 -24.32
N ASN A 432 -4.93 23.74 -24.59
CA ASN A 432 -5.45 22.56 -25.30
C ASN A 432 -4.94 21.23 -24.73
N VAL A 433 -5.16 21.03 -23.43
CA VAL A 433 -4.85 19.79 -22.69
C VAL A 433 -6.12 19.17 -22.10
N THR A 434 -6.09 17.86 -21.88
CA THR A 434 -7.20 17.16 -21.21
C THR A 434 -7.44 17.76 -19.84
N PHE A 435 -8.71 18.13 -19.57
CA PHE A 435 -9.17 18.63 -18.28
C PHE A 435 -10.15 17.68 -17.63
N LEU A 436 -9.96 17.40 -16.34
CA LEU A 436 -10.89 16.62 -15.52
C LEU A 436 -11.48 17.49 -14.43
N ASP A 437 -12.77 17.78 -14.49
CA ASP A 437 -13.46 18.56 -13.47
C ASP A 437 -13.82 17.71 -12.25
N LEU A 438 -12.78 17.31 -11.51
CA LEU A 438 -12.96 16.49 -10.31
C LEU A 438 -13.76 17.18 -9.23
N HIS A 439 -13.67 18.53 -9.15
CA HIS A 439 -14.44 19.33 -8.20
C HIS A 439 -15.94 19.12 -8.37
N GLU A 440 -16.42 19.26 -9.61
CA GLU A 440 -17.85 19.11 -9.92
C GLU A 440 -18.28 17.64 -9.86
N LEU A 441 -17.54 16.74 -10.50
CA LEU A 441 -17.92 15.33 -10.59
C LEU A 441 -17.98 14.63 -9.20
N ILE A 442 -17.00 14.91 -8.34
CA ILE A 442 -17.00 14.34 -6.99
C ILE A 442 -18.07 15.03 -6.13
N ALA A 443 -18.28 16.34 -6.27
CA ALA A 443 -19.33 17.02 -5.53
C ALA A 443 -20.72 16.47 -5.87
N GLN A 444 -21.00 16.22 -7.14
CA GLN A 444 -22.25 15.56 -7.56
C GLN A 444 -22.39 14.15 -6.97
N ARG A 445 -21.29 13.39 -6.94
CA ARG A 445 -21.26 12.06 -6.32
C ARG A 445 -21.54 12.12 -4.82
N TYR A 446 -20.96 13.07 -4.12
CA TYR A 446 -21.21 13.29 -2.68
C TYR A 446 -22.66 13.74 -2.41
N GLU A 447 -23.19 14.65 -3.22
CA GLU A 447 -24.59 15.10 -3.11
C GLU A 447 -25.58 13.94 -3.31
N ALA A 448 -25.31 13.05 -4.26
CA ALA A 448 -26.13 11.86 -4.48
C ALA A 448 -26.10 10.86 -3.31
N MET A 449 -25.01 10.83 -2.53
CA MET A 449 -24.88 9.98 -1.34
C MET A 449 -25.51 10.59 -0.09
N GLY A 450 -25.57 11.91 -0.01
CA GLY A 450 -26.04 12.65 1.15
C GLY A 450 -24.96 12.89 2.20
N GLN A 451 -25.15 13.94 3.00
CA GLN A 451 -24.14 14.47 3.94
C GLN A 451 -23.67 13.44 4.98
N GLU A 452 -24.59 12.65 5.54
CA GLU A 452 -24.26 11.66 6.57
C GLU A 452 -23.28 10.59 6.02
N ALA A 453 -23.59 10.00 4.88
CA ALA A 453 -22.73 9.01 4.23
C ALA A 453 -21.36 9.59 3.82
N VAL A 454 -21.32 10.86 3.43
CA VAL A 454 -20.08 11.54 3.03
C VAL A 454 -19.18 11.86 4.23
N ASN A 455 -19.76 12.18 5.40
CA ASN A 455 -18.98 12.39 6.62
C ASN A 455 -18.07 11.20 6.94
N ASP A 456 -18.55 9.97 6.69
CA ASP A 456 -17.81 8.73 6.90
C ASP A 456 -16.66 8.52 5.92
N LEU A 457 -16.51 9.37 4.90
CA LEU A 457 -15.44 9.31 3.91
C LEU A 457 -14.23 10.17 4.28
N PHE A 458 -14.31 10.96 5.35
CA PHE A 458 -13.28 11.93 5.72
C PHE A 458 -12.58 11.57 7.04
N ALA A 459 -11.26 11.63 7.03
CA ALA A 459 -10.42 11.36 8.21
C ALA A 459 -10.36 12.56 9.17
N ASP A 460 -10.40 13.80 8.65
CA ASP A 460 -10.38 15.04 9.42
C ASP A 460 -11.75 15.78 9.40
N GLY A 461 -12.74 15.11 8.86
CA GLY A 461 -14.10 15.65 8.73
C GLY A 461 -14.27 16.72 7.65
N ARG A 462 -13.20 17.21 7.01
CA ARG A 462 -13.31 18.38 6.13
C ARG A 462 -12.56 18.29 4.79
N VAL A 463 -11.30 17.92 4.78
CA VAL A 463 -10.42 18.02 3.59
C VAL A 463 -9.86 16.67 3.18
N HIS A 464 -9.30 15.95 4.15
CA HIS A 464 -8.58 14.70 3.85
C HIS A 464 -9.51 13.50 3.98
N THR A 465 -9.64 12.77 2.91
CA THR A 465 -10.41 11.53 2.89
C THR A 465 -9.72 10.42 3.66
N ASN A 466 -10.51 9.50 4.21
CA ASN A 466 -10.03 8.18 4.62
C ASN A 466 -9.93 7.25 3.39
N TRP A 467 -9.59 5.96 3.60
CA TRP A 467 -9.45 5.03 2.49
C TRP A 467 -10.71 4.89 1.63
N LYS A 468 -11.89 4.81 2.24
CA LYS A 468 -13.16 4.70 1.49
C LYS A 468 -13.39 5.91 0.59
N GLY A 469 -13.16 7.10 1.11
CA GLY A 469 -13.26 8.34 0.35
C GLY A 469 -12.22 8.43 -0.77
N ALA A 470 -10.99 7.99 -0.51
CA ALA A 470 -9.94 7.94 -1.52
C ALA A 470 -10.28 6.98 -2.67
N VAL A 471 -10.83 5.80 -2.36
CA VAL A 471 -11.29 4.81 -3.36
C VAL A 471 -12.41 5.38 -4.21
N LEU A 472 -13.42 6.02 -3.59
CA LEU A 472 -14.51 6.66 -4.30
C LEU A 472 -14.01 7.76 -5.24
N ASN A 473 -13.11 8.61 -4.77
CA ASN A 473 -12.54 9.68 -5.59
C ASN A 473 -11.72 9.12 -6.75
N ALA A 474 -10.95 8.05 -6.54
CA ALA A 474 -10.20 7.37 -7.61
C ALA A 474 -11.13 6.74 -8.66
N GLU A 475 -12.28 6.20 -8.25
CA GLU A 475 -13.33 5.72 -9.17
C GLU A 475 -13.85 6.85 -10.06
N VAL A 476 -14.13 8.02 -9.47
CA VAL A 476 -14.59 9.19 -10.24
C VAL A 476 -13.51 9.66 -11.22
N VAL A 477 -12.25 9.72 -10.81
CA VAL A 477 -11.12 10.05 -11.71
C VAL A 477 -11.05 9.08 -12.87
N ALA A 478 -11.16 7.77 -12.62
CA ALA A 478 -11.12 6.75 -13.66
C ALA A 478 -12.32 6.86 -14.62
N SER A 479 -13.51 7.18 -14.11
CA SER A 479 -14.72 7.39 -14.93
C SER A 479 -14.59 8.65 -15.78
N ALA A 480 -14.13 9.75 -15.20
CA ALA A 480 -13.89 11.01 -15.91
C ALA A 480 -12.91 10.85 -17.09
N LEU A 481 -11.83 10.07 -16.88
CA LEU A 481 -10.88 9.75 -17.96
C LEU A 481 -11.53 8.91 -19.07
N ARG A 482 -12.36 7.92 -18.73
CA ARG A 482 -13.03 7.08 -19.74
C ARG A 482 -14.06 7.86 -20.56
N GLU A 483 -14.71 8.84 -19.95
CA GLU A 483 -15.74 9.68 -20.56
C GLU A 483 -15.16 10.90 -21.29
N SER A 484 -13.86 11.19 -21.07
CA SER A 484 -13.18 12.28 -21.76
C SER A 484 -13.07 12.02 -23.26
N ALA A 485 -13.34 13.05 -24.06
CA ALA A 485 -13.21 12.98 -25.53
C ALA A 485 -11.78 12.60 -25.96
N VAL A 486 -10.78 13.01 -25.19
CA VAL A 486 -9.38 12.62 -25.35
C VAL A 486 -8.91 11.98 -24.05
N ASN A 487 -8.79 10.66 -24.06
CA ASN A 487 -8.28 9.91 -22.91
C ASN A 487 -6.83 9.48 -23.16
N PRO A 488 -5.82 10.18 -22.60
CA PRO A 488 -4.42 9.82 -22.81
C PRO A 488 -4.03 8.50 -22.13
N LEU A 489 -4.87 7.97 -21.23
CA LEU A 489 -4.64 6.71 -20.55
C LEU A 489 -5.40 5.53 -21.17
N GLN A 490 -6.13 5.72 -22.26
CA GLN A 490 -7.00 4.69 -22.85
C GLN A 490 -6.31 3.35 -23.04
N ALA A 491 -5.05 3.34 -23.50
CA ALA A 491 -4.28 2.12 -23.73
C ALA A 491 -3.85 1.42 -22.43
N PHE A 492 -3.86 2.14 -21.30
CA PHE A 492 -3.34 1.69 -20.01
C PHE A 492 -4.45 1.32 -19.01
N MET A 493 -5.67 1.84 -19.21
CA MET A 493 -6.78 1.64 -18.27
C MET A 493 -7.44 0.28 -18.40
N ARG A 494 -7.86 -0.26 -17.26
CA ARG A 494 -8.75 -1.42 -17.20
C ARG A 494 -10.15 -1.02 -17.72
N PRO A 495 -10.91 -1.94 -18.38
CA PRO A 495 -12.30 -1.69 -18.68
C PRO A 495 -13.06 -1.33 -17.39
N GLY A 496 -14.02 -0.45 -17.50
CA GLY A 496 -14.98 -0.23 -16.42
C GLY A 496 -15.81 -1.50 -16.15
N PRO A 497 -16.49 -1.58 -14.99
CA PRO A 497 -17.49 -2.61 -14.78
C PRO A 497 -18.48 -2.54 -15.96
N ARG A 498 -18.82 -3.69 -16.54
CA ARG A 498 -19.91 -3.74 -17.55
C ARG A 498 -21.18 -3.29 -16.85
N ARG A 499 -21.77 -2.19 -17.31
CA ARG A 499 -23.08 -1.70 -16.84
C ARG A 499 -24.16 -2.73 -17.15
#